data_4ed09b1b5634c25cc17027b62deaf66a
#
_entry.id   4ed09b1b5634c25cc17027b62deaf66a
#
_cell.length_a   1.000
_cell.length_b   1.000
_cell.length_c   1.000
_cell.angle_alpha   90.00
_cell.angle_beta   90.00
_cell.angle_gamma   90.00
#
_symmetry.space_group_name_H-M   'P 1'
#
loop_
_entity.id
_entity.type
_entity.pdbx_description
1 polymer ?
#
loop_
_entity_poly.entity_id
_entity_poly.type
_entity_poly.pdbx_seq_one_letter_code
_entity_poly.pdbx_strand_id
1 'polypeptide(L)'
;MQNLIKLGLALGLIINAVVAQAHHSFSATFTDEIITVEGVVDRMSFTNPHVIVYFNVTDENGQQQEWMSEGSAATLMRREGWDRDTLKEGDLIRVTGNSTRNGSPMVSMEDVSFVNPNTGMVDGSPGTGVRADYASAIIPMQLPDGRPNLSGAWARGGRGGRPPGTEGQPAGGPGRGAGRAAVPFNEAGAALQAEYDPLNDPQVQCEPPGVVRQAGFTPHPVRLQQFDDHVVISYEEYGGVRTIYFDDRDLVGGEHSHLGQSTARYDGQKLIVETTQLLGNLTGPGGNYVTDQTTTVETYSRLPDANGSSVLSMEMVVTDPGHLTEPWVLSWEKSSTPNYDFIEVDCHKPLAY
;
A
#
# COMPACT_ATOMS: atom_id res chain seq x y z
N MET A 1 48.51 -11.32 -48.63
CA MET A 1 47.43 -12.04 -47.96
C MET A 1 47.70 -12.13 -46.46
N GLN A 2 47.77 -11.02 -45.77
CA GLN A 2 48.04 -10.98 -44.30
C GLN A 2 47.54 -9.68 -43.69
N ASN A 3 46.30 -9.28 -43.85
CA ASN A 3 45.75 -8.10 -43.19
C ASN A 3 44.23 -8.08 -43.05
N LEU A 4 43.57 -9.25 -42.94
CA LEU A 4 42.11 -9.32 -42.83
C LEU A 4 41.60 -10.11 -41.58
N ILE A 5 42.45 -10.29 -40.56
CA ILE A 5 42.07 -11.05 -39.34
C ILE A 5 42.27 -10.22 -38.05
N LYS A 6 42.09 -8.93 -38.07
CA LYS A 6 42.17 -8.13 -36.84
C LYS A 6 41.01 -7.15 -36.62
N LEU A 7 39.83 -7.37 -37.18
CA LEU A 7 38.66 -6.50 -36.97
C LEU A 7 37.43 -7.24 -36.50
N GLY A 8 37.60 -8.35 -35.81
CA GLY A 8 36.47 -9.20 -35.36
C GLY A 8 36.38 -9.46 -33.86
N LEU A 9 37.09 -8.70 -33.02
CA LEU A 9 37.14 -9.02 -31.58
C LEU A 9 36.96 -7.80 -30.64
N ALA A 10 36.19 -6.80 -31.00
CA ALA A 10 35.95 -5.63 -30.15
C ALA A 10 34.48 -5.19 -30.10
N LEU A 11 33.54 -6.12 -30.30
CA LEU A 11 32.11 -5.78 -30.15
C LEU A 11 31.39 -6.82 -29.26
N GLY A 12 32.04 -7.24 -28.22
CA GLY A 12 31.47 -8.12 -27.20
C GLY A 12 31.81 -7.57 -25.83
N LEU A 13 30.85 -7.20 -25.05
CA LEU A 13 30.84 -6.76 -23.66
C LEU A 13 30.63 -5.26 -23.42
N ILE A 14 29.41 -4.78 -23.59
CA ILE A 14 28.75 -3.89 -22.63
C ILE A 14 27.24 -4.24 -22.66
N ILE A 15 26.89 -5.37 -22.14
CA ILE A 15 25.54 -5.54 -21.54
C ILE A 15 25.74 -5.15 -20.08
N ASN A 16 25.69 -3.87 -19.80
CA ASN A 16 25.36 -3.40 -18.46
C ASN A 16 23.92 -3.84 -18.24
N ALA A 17 23.75 -4.91 -17.47
CA ALA A 17 22.50 -5.20 -16.85
C ALA A 17 22.13 -3.99 -15.97
N VAL A 18 21.34 -3.10 -16.50
CA VAL A 18 20.57 -2.16 -15.70
C VAL A 18 19.64 -3.04 -14.89
N VAL A 19 20.02 -3.33 -13.66
CA VAL A 19 19.11 -3.91 -12.68
C VAL A 19 18.03 -2.84 -12.51
N ALA A 20 16.93 -2.99 -13.22
CA ALA A 20 15.74 -2.17 -13.02
C ALA A 20 15.29 -2.41 -11.58
N GLN A 21 15.68 -1.51 -10.70
CA GLN A 21 15.15 -1.46 -9.34
C GLN A 21 13.75 -0.85 -9.45
N ALA A 22 12.77 -1.71 -9.70
CA ALA A 22 11.36 -1.36 -9.56
C ALA A 22 11.03 -1.20 -8.06
N HIS A 23 11.58 -0.14 -7.46
CA HIS A 23 11.12 0.34 -6.17
C HIS A 23 10.38 1.64 -6.42
N HIS A 24 9.05 1.58 -6.23
CA HIS A 24 8.12 2.67 -5.97
C HIS A 24 8.65 4.10 -6.07
N SER A 25 7.73 4.99 -6.33
CA SER A 25 7.89 6.44 -6.35
C SER A 25 8.81 7.01 -5.26
N PHE A 26 8.93 6.37 -4.09
CA PHE A 26 9.80 6.85 -3.03
C PHE A 26 11.27 6.94 -3.48
N SER A 27 11.87 5.86 -3.94
CA SER A 27 13.26 5.87 -4.41
C SER A 27 13.45 6.58 -5.76
N ALA A 28 12.37 6.80 -6.51
CA ALA A 28 12.40 7.66 -7.69
C ALA A 28 12.38 9.15 -7.31
N THR A 29 11.66 9.50 -6.25
CA THR A 29 11.50 10.88 -5.77
C THR A 29 12.59 11.29 -4.81
N PHE A 30 12.94 10.43 -3.84
CA PHE A 30 13.87 10.77 -2.76
C PHE A 30 15.25 10.14 -2.93
N THR A 31 16.25 10.80 -2.31
CA THR A 31 17.65 10.31 -2.19
C THR A 31 17.80 9.55 -0.86
N ASP A 32 19.03 9.07 -0.60
CA ASP A 32 19.39 8.54 0.74
C ASP A 32 19.92 9.65 1.67
N GLU A 33 20.01 10.91 1.19
CA GLU A 33 20.46 12.05 1.98
C GLU A 33 19.35 12.50 2.93
N ILE A 34 19.67 12.51 4.22
CA ILE A 34 18.76 12.99 5.27
C ILE A 34 18.98 14.48 5.46
N ILE A 35 17.91 15.23 5.37
CA ILE A 35 17.88 16.67 5.65
C ILE A 35 16.92 16.97 6.79
N THR A 36 17.10 18.11 7.42
CA THR A 36 16.18 18.62 8.45
C THR A 36 15.75 20.02 8.05
N VAL A 37 14.46 20.25 8.02
CA VAL A 37 13.87 21.53 7.59
C VAL A 37 12.90 22.02 8.68
N GLU A 38 12.96 23.31 9.01
CA GLU A 38 12.02 23.95 9.95
C GLU A 38 11.13 24.92 9.20
N GLY A 39 9.84 24.93 9.57
CA GLY A 39 8.89 25.85 8.97
C GLY A 39 7.56 25.87 9.70
N VAL A 40 6.74 26.82 9.30
CA VAL A 40 5.40 27.03 9.87
C VAL A 40 4.38 26.33 9.02
N VAL A 41 3.60 25.47 9.62
CA VAL A 41 2.53 24.71 8.93
C VAL A 41 1.52 25.69 8.32
N ASP A 42 1.25 25.50 7.04
CA ASP A 42 0.14 26.12 6.32
C ASP A 42 -1.10 25.21 6.39
N ARG A 43 -0.96 23.97 5.97
CA ARG A 43 -2.05 22.99 5.97
C ARG A 43 -1.53 21.56 6.00
N MET A 44 -2.39 20.64 6.41
CA MET A 44 -2.14 19.21 6.33
C MET A 44 -3.28 18.50 5.59
N SER A 45 -2.92 17.68 4.61
CA SER A 45 -3.84 16.74 3.97
C SER A 45 -3.69 15.37 4.64
N PHE A 46 -4.64 15.01 5.50
CA PHE A 46 -4.61 13.73 6.20
C PHE A 46 -5.45 12.69 5.44
N THR A 47 -4.89 12.17 4.36
CA THR A 47 -5.57 11.29 3.40
C THR A 47 -4.68 10.12 2.98
N ASN A 48 -5.25 9.12 2.28
CA ASN A 48 -4.51 8.10 1.59
C ASN A 48 -4.30 8.51 0.11
N PRO A 49 -3.22 8.12 -0.57
CA PRO A 49 -2.23 7.14 -0.13
C PRO A 49 -1.17 7.69 0.83
N HIS A 50 -0.99 9.00 0.92
CA HIS A 50 0.03 9.65 1.75
C HIS A 50 -0.53 10.87 2.48
N VAL A 51 -0.12 11.04 3.74
CA VAL A 51 -0.32 12.30 4.46
C VAL A 51 0.68 13.32 3.95
N ILE A 52 0.19 14.49 3.56
CA ILE A 52 1.03 15.59 3.08
C ILE A 52 0.90 16.78 4.04
N VAL A 53 2.04 17.31 4.46
CA VAL A 53 2.11 18.55 5.23
C VAL A 53 2.75 19.63 4.38
N TYR A 54 2.08 20.74 4.22
CA TYR A 54 2.58 21.95 3.57
C TYR A 54 2.99 22.94 4.65
N PHE A 55 4.18 23.49 4.54
CA PHE A 55 4.72 24.41 5.53
C PHE A 55 5.67 25.44 4.86
N ASN A 56 5.72 26.64 5.42
CA ASN A 56 6.50 27.74 4.92
C ASN A 56 7.85 27.80 5.63
N VAL A 57 8.92 27.67 4.89
CA VAL A 57 10.30 27.83 5.35
C VAL A 57 10.75 29.25 5.04
N THR A 58 11.32 29.93 6.04
CA THR A 58 11.88 31.27 5.86
C THR A 58 13.39 31.16 5.80
N ASP A 59 14.00 31.66 4.73
CA ASP A 59 15.44 31.66 4.57
C ASP A 59 16.11 32.79 5.39
N GLU A 60 17.45 32.83 5.38
CA GLU A 60 18.26 33.84 6.07
C GLU A 60 17.99 35.29 5.59
N ASN A 61 17.42 35.45 4.40
CA ASN A 61 17.08 36.75 3.80
C ASN A 61 15.62 37.15 4.11
N GLY A 62 14.89 36.33 4.84
CA GLY A 62 13.47 36.52 5.16
C GLY A 62 12.50 36.15 4.02
N GLN A 63 13.00 35.48 2.96
CA GLN A 63 12.14 35.00 1.90
C GLN A 63 11.45 33.68 2.32
N GLN A 64 10.15 33.59 2.05
CA GLN A 64 9.39 32.38 2.34
C GLN A 64 9.28 31.51 1.11
N GLN A 65 9.45 30.21 1.31
CA GLN A 65 9.24 29.18 0.32
C GLN A 65 8.34 28.11 0.89
N GLU A 66 7.28 27.75 0.16
CA GLU A 66 6.45 26.60 0.52
C GLU A 66 7.25 25.30 0.31
N TRP A 67 7.28 24.50 1.35
CA TRP A 67 7.80 23.14 1.38
C TRP A 67 6.69 22.14 1.57
N MET A 68 6.92 20.93 1.11
CA MET A 68 6.03 19.81 1.27
C MET A 68 6.74 18.67 2.01
N SER A 69 6.05 18.01 2.93
CA SER A 69 6.53 16.76 3.54
C SER A 69 5.55 15.63 3.27
N GLU A 70 6.06 14.54 2.71
CA GLU A 70 5.28 13.34 2.41
C GLU A 70 5.49 12.27 3.48
N GLY A 71 4.41 11.93 4.17
CA GLY A 71 4.37 10.90 5.19
C GLY A 71 3.85 9.55 4.69
N SER A 72 3.65 8.65 5.62
CA SER A 72 2.98 7.38 5.38
C SER A 72 1.49 7.58 5.09
N ALA A 73 0.81 6.51 4.69
CA ALA A 73 -0.63 6.53 4.52
C ALA A 73 -1.35 6.95 5.81
N ALA A 74 -2.41 7.75 5.70
CA ALA A 74 -3.19 8.24 6.84
C ALA A 74 -3.64 7.11 7.78
N THR A 75 -3.96 5.94 7.21
CA THR A 75 -4.29 4.72 7.97
C THR A 75 -3.16 4.20 8.84
N LEU A 76 -1.91 4.33 8.41
CA LEU A 76 -0.74 3.95 9.18
C LEU A 76 -0.45 4.98 10.26
N MET A 77 -0.48 6.28 9.91
CA MET A 77 -0.21 7.37 10.83
C MET A 77 -1.27 7.46 11.93
N ARG A 78 -2.56 7.16 11.62
CA ARG A 78 -3.60 7.08 12.65
C ARG A 78 -3.27 6.07 13.76
N ARG A 79 -2.62 4.96 13.43
CA ARG A 79 -2.18 3.98 14.44
C ARG A 79 -1.04 4.49 15.32
N GLU A 80 -0.35 5.50 14.85
CA GLU A 80 0.70 6.21 15.57
C GLU A 80 0.14 7.41 16.36
N GLY A 81 -1.19 7.56 16.36
CA GLY A 81 -1.88 8.60 17.09
C GLY A 81 -2.09 9.91 16.32
N TRP A 82 -1.85 9.90 15.00
CA TRP A 82 -2.13 11.05 14.15
C TRP A 82 -3.61 11.10 13.76
N ASP A 83 -4.12 12.31 13.59
CA ASP A 83 -5.43 12.60 13.02
C ASP A 83 -5.39 13.89 12.19
N ARG A 84 -6.56 14.34 11.70
CA ARG A 84 -6.68 15.56 10.88
C ARG A 84 -6.30 16.85 11.64
N ASP A 85 -6.33 16.81 12.97
CA ASP A 85 -6.07 17.95 13.86
C ASP A 85 -4.68 17.88 14.50
N THR A 86 -3.87 16.90 14.15
CA THR A 86 -2.54 16.65 14.73
C THR A 86 -1.58 17.81 14.47
N LEU A 87 -1.60 18.36 13.25
CA LEU A 87 -0.89 19.59 12.92
C LEU A 87 -1.89 20.63 12.44
N LYS A 88 -1.70 21.87 12.87
CA LYS A 88 -2.58 23.01 12.58
C LYS A 88 -1.80 24.13 11.91
N GLU A 89 -2.51 24.92 11.13
CA GLU A 89 -1.96 26.18 10.61
C GLU A 89 -1.33 27.01 11.73
N GLY A 90 -0.10 27.45 11.50
CA GLY A 90 0.67 28.24 12.45
C GLY A 90 1.59 27.42 13.37
N ASP A 91 1.50 26.09 13.40
CA ASP A 91 2.43 25.27 14.17
C ASP A 91 3.84 25.37 13.59
N LEU A 92 4.84 25.66 14.42
CA LEU A 92 6.24 25.62 14.04
C LEU A 92 6.72 24.17 14.20
N ILE A 93 7.17 23.57 13.10
CA ILE A 93 7.61 22.17 13.05
C ILE A 93 9.03 22.06 12.54
N ARG A 94 9.70 20.98 12.95
CA ARG A 94 10.94 20.49 12.39
C ARG A 94 10.66 19.13 11.77
N VAL A 95 10.95 18.99 10.47
CA VAL A 95 10.79 17.75 9.72
C VAL A 95 12.15 17.22 9.34
N THR A 96 12.40 15.95 9.64
CA THR A 96 13.61 15.23 9.21
C THR A 96 13.22 14.11 8.27
N GLY A 97 13.95 13.96 7.17
CA GLY A 97 13.70 12.92 6.18
C GLY A 97 14.61 13.06 4.96
N ASN A 98 14.32 12.26 3.93
CA ASN A 98 15.12 12.20 2.72
C ASN A 98 14.86 13.42 1.82
N SER A 99 15.93 13.96 1.26
CA SER A 99 15.86 15.03 0.25
C SER A 99 15.36 14.50 -1.10
N THR A 100 14.85 15.38 -1.96
CA THR A 100 14.44 15.00 -3.32
C THR A 100 15.61 14.94 -4.28
N ARG A 101 15.52 14.06 -5.29
CA ARG A 101 16.53 13.92 -6.34
C ARG A 101 16.65 15.12 -7.28
N ASN A 102 15.56 15.82 -7.49
CA ASN A 102 15.48 16.99 -8.38
C ASN A 102 15.69 18.31 -7.66
N GLY A 103 15.93 18.30 -6.33
CA GLY A 103 16.13 19.51 -5.54
C GLY A 103 14.86 20.32 -5.29
N SER A 104 13.66 19.76 -5.55
CA SER A 104 12.40 20.45 -5.21
C SER A 104 12.27 20.63 -3.69
N PRO A 105 11.53 21.66 -3.21
CA PRO A 105 11.31 21.94 -1.80
C PRO A 105 10.36 20.91 -1.16
N MET A 106 10.84 19.68 -1.07
CA MET A 106 10.10 18.56 -0.53
C MET A 106 11.03 17.65 0.26
N VAL A 107 10.50 17.05 1.33
CA VAL A 107 11.20 16.11 2.20
C VAL A 107 10.30 14.93 2.52
N SER A 108 10.84 13.71 2.57
CA SER A 108 10.07 12.60 3.14
C SER A 108 9.85 12.83 4.64
N MET A 109 8.76 12.32 5.18
CA MET A 109 8.46 12.46 6.61
C MET A 109 8.97 11.23 7.37
N GLU A 110 10.19 11.30 7.91
CA GLU A 110 10.70 10.26 8.81
C GLU A 110 10.47 10.60 10.28
N ASP A 111 10.67 11.87 10.64
CA ASP A 111 10.40 12.41 11.96
C ASP A 111 9.82 13.82 11.86
N VAL A 112 8.86 14.12 12.73
CA VAL A 112 8.29 15.47 12.89
C VAL A 112 8.28 15.81 14.36
N SER A 113 8.71 17.01 14.68
CA SER A 113 8.71 17.54 16.03
C SER A 113 8.13 18.95 16.06
N PHE A 114 7.37 19.27 17.11
CA PHE A 114 7.00 20.65 17.39
C PHE A 114 8.23 21.42 17.88
N VAL A 115 8.34 22.68 17.48
CA VAL A 115 9.40 23.59 17.92
C VAL A 115 8.78 24.75 18.67
N ASN A 116 9.28 25.01 19.85
CA ASN A 116 8.86 26.18 20.61
C ASN A 116 9.37 27.47 19.95
N PRO A 117 8.51 28.37 19.48
CA PRO A 117 8.94 29.55 18.71
C PRO A 117 9.76 30.54 19.53
N ASN A 118 9.71 30.49 20.88
CA ASN A 118 10.44 31.39 21.74
C ASN A 118 11.85 30.88 22.09
N THR A 119 12.06 29.56 22.07
CA THR A 119 13.31 28.94 22.51
C THR A 119 14.04 28.21 21.39
N GLY A 120 13.37 27.89 20.27
CA GLY A 120 13.89 27.04 19.21
C GLY A 120 14.09 25.57 19.61
N MET A 121 13.65 25.18 20.79
CA MET A 121 13.79 23.82 21.30
C MET A 121 12.62 22.95 20.87
N VAL A 122 12.89 21.65 20.65
CA VAL A 122 11.86 20.67 20.39
C VAL A 122 10.94 20.54 21.61
N ASP A 123 9.64 20.67 21.38
CA ASP A 123 8.59 20.66 22.40
C ASP A 123 7.65 19.43 22.25
N GLY A 124 8.19 18.32 21.77
CA GLY A 124 7.48 17.06 21.56
C GLY A 124 7.30 16.68 20.11
N SER A 125 6.76 15.50 19.88
CA SER A 125 6.47 14.97 18.56
C SER A 125 4.98 14.78 18.36
N PRO A 126 4.43 15.09 17.18
CA PRO A 126 3.03 14.79 16.86
C PRO A 126 2.73 13.30 16.98
N GLY A 127 1.51 12.96 17.37
CA GLY A 127 1.04 11.57 17.36
C GLY A 127 1.52 10.67 18.51
N THR A 128 2.25 11.19 19.50
CA THR A 128 2.69 10.40 20.68
C THR A 128 1.60 10.20 21.74
N GLY A 129 0.42 10.71 21.53
CA GLY A 129 -0.73 10.61 22.42
C GLY A 129 -1.71 9.52 21.99
N VAL A 130 -1.69 8.42 22.70
CA VAL A 130 -2.69 7.35 22.67
C VAL A 130 -2.79 6.64 21.31
N ARG A 131 -2.06 5.56 21.15
CA ARG A 131 -2.47 4.50 20.21
C ARG A 131 -3.95 4.28 20.40
N ALA A 132 -4.73 4.48 19.35
CA ALA A 132 -6.12 4.09 19.38
C ALA A 132 -6.15 2.66 19.89
N ASP A 133 -6.69 2.50 21.12
CA ASP A 133 -6.76 1.19 21.75
C ASP A 133 -7.81 0.41 20.96
N TYR A 134 -7.34 -0.31 19.96
CA TYR A 134 -8.15 -1.29 19.24
C TYR A 134 -8.33 -2.50 20.15
N ALA A 135 -8.88 -2.22 21.35
CA ALA A 135 -9.16 -3.21 22.37
C ALA A 135 -9.86 -4.38 21.69
N SER A 136 -9.23 -5.52 21.77
CA SER A 136 -9.70 -6.79 21.23
C SER A 136 -11.02 -7.16 21.91
N ALA A 137 -12.13 -6.73 21.33
CA ALA A 137 -13.39 -7.39 21.63
C ALA A 137 -13.18 -8.87 21.30
N ILE A 138 -13.43 -9.75 22.25
CA ILE A 138 -13.38 -11.20 22.00
C ILE A 138 -14.54 -11.51 21.07
N ILE A 139 -14.26 -11.54 19.77
CA ILE A 139 -15.24 -11.87 18.74
C ILE A 139 -15.23 -13.40 18.62
N PRO A 140 -16.38 -14.09 18.73
CA PRO A 140 -16.45 -15.55 18.56
C PRO A 140 -15.81 -15.98 17.24
N MET A 141 -15.09 -17.10 17.25
CA MET A 141 -14.43 -17.64 16.05
C MET A 141 -15.43 -18.18 15.01
N GLN A 142 -16.64 -18.53 15.45
CA GLN A 142 -17.71 -19.05 14.60
C GLN A 142 -18.99 -18.25 14.80
N LEU A 143 -19.77 -18.17 13.76
CA LEU A 143 -21.15 -17.72 13.78
C LEU A 143 -22.06 -18.78 14.46
N PRO A 144 -23.28 -18.43 14.88
CA PRO A 144 -24.20 -19.40 15.50
C PRO A 144 -24.54 -20.62 14.64
N ASP A 145 -24.43 -20.50 13.32
CA ASP A 145 -24.66 -21.56 12.35
C ASP A 145 -23.41 -22.44 12.07
N GLY A 146 -22.31 -22.19 12.75
CA GLY A 146 -21.06 -22.94 12.64
C GLY A 146 -20.11 -22.46 11.53
N ARG A 147 -20.53 -21.52 10.68
CA ARG A 147 -19.62 -20.88 9.70
C ARG A 147 -18.53 -20.13 10.42
N PRO A 148 -17.32 -19.96 9.81
CA PRO A 148 -16.28 -19.11 10.37
C PRO A 148 -16.78 -17.67 10.48
N ASN A 149 -16.55 -17.02 11.61
CA ASN A 149 -16.87 -15.61 11.77
C ASN A 149 -15.71 -14.76 11.26
N LEU A 150 -15.80 -14.32 10.03
CA LEU A 150 -14.82 -13.46 9.37
C LEU A 150 -15.18 -11.97 9.46
N SER A 151 -16.36 -11.66 10.03
CA SER A 151 -16.87 -10.30 10.12
C SER A 151 -15.97 -9.40 10.98
N GLY A 152 -15.81 -8.16 10.55
CA GLY A 152 -15.01 -7.15 11.24
C GLY A 152 -14.08 -6.40 10.30
N ALA A 153 -13.37 -5.45 10.88
CA ALA A 153 -12.28 -4.76 10.22
C ALA A 153 -10.94 -5.45 10.53
N TRP A 154 -10.12 -5.58 9.51
CA TRP A 154 -8.85 -6.29 9.56
C TRP A 154 -7.76 -5.40 8.98
N ALA A 155 -6.71 -5.17 9.75
CA ALA A 155 -5.63 -4.30 9.34
C ALA A 155 -4.27 -4.96 9.63
N ARG A 156 -3.24 -4.54 8.91
CA ARG A 156 -1.88 -4.96 9.25
C ARG A 156 -1.60 -4.62 10.70
N GLY A 157 -1.15 -5.59 11.49
CA GLY A 157 -0.70 -5.34 12.85
C GLY A 157 0.35 -4.23 12.82
N GLY A 158 0.19 -3.22 13.68
CA GLY A 158 1.24 -2.22 13.87
C GLY A 158 2.54 -2.96 14.16
N ARG A 159 3.65 -2.54 13.58
CA ARG A 159 4.97 -3.05 13.97
C ARG A 159 5.05 -2.85 15.49
N GLY A 160 5.03 -3.94 16.24
CA GLY A 160 5.42 -3.90 17.64
C GLY A 160 6.74 -3.12 17.70
N GLY A 161 6.77 -2.08 18.55
CA GLY A 161 7.91 -1.18 18.62
C GLY A 161 9.20 -1.99 18.58
N ARG A 162 10.16 -1.53 17.79
CA ARG A 162 11.50 -2.12 17.70
C ARG A 162 11.98 -2.43 19.12
N PRO A 163 12.42 -3.66 19.39
CA PRO A 163 12.94 -3.98 20.73
C PRO A 163 14.07 -3.00 21.07
N PRO A 164 14.11 -2.46 22.30
CA PRO A 164 15.22 -1.62 22.72
C PRO A 164 16.53 -2.39 22.54
N GLY A 165 17.49 -1.81 21.81
CA GLY A 165 18.84 -2.40 21.69
C GLY A 165 19.26 -2.86 20.30
N THR A 166 18.47 -2.64 19.25
CA THR A 166 18.89 -2.91 17.85
C THR A 166 19.26 -1.61 17.10
N GLU A 167 20.16 -0.82 17.68
CA GLU A 167 20.80 0.29 16.96
C GLU A 167 21.72 -0.27 15.86
N GLY A 168 21.51 0.16 14.61
CA GLY A 168 22.43 -0.13 13.51
C GLY A 168 21.91 -0.92 12.33
N GLN A 169 20.64 -1.34 12.28
CA GLN A 169 20.05 -1.84 11.03
C GLN A 169 19.19 -0.74 10.39
N PRO A 170 19.37 -0.45 9.08
CA PRO A 170 18.51 0.51 8.40
C PRO A 170 17.05 0.08 8.58
N ALA A 171 16.18 1.01 8.93
CA ALA A 171 14.75 0.80 8.98
C ALA A 171 14.33 0.24 7.61
N GLY A 172 14.04 -1.06 7.56
CA GLY A 172 13.60 -1.70 6.33
C GLY A 172 12.33 -0.99 5.89
N GLY A 173 12.34 -0.45 4.68
CA GLY A 173 11.19 0.15 4.03
C GLY A 173 9.94 -0.73 4.13
N PRO A 174 8.76 -0.23 3.81
CA PRO A 174 7.48 -0.86 4.09
C PRO A 174 7.46 -2.31 3.62
N GLY A 175 7.46 -3.21 4.61
CA GLY A 175 7.07 -4.60 4.48
C GLY A 175 7.71 -5.39 3.33
N ARG A 176 8.98 -5.75 3.46
CA ARG A 176 9.42 -7.00 2.84
C ARG A 176 8.72 -8.13 3.62
N GLY A 177 7.47 -8.40 3.24
CA GLY A 177 6.80 -9.64 3.58
C GLY A 177 7.65 -10.79 3.10
N ALA A 178 7.76 -11.83 3.90
CA ALA A 178 8.46 -13.04 3.54
C ALA A 178 8.08 -13.45 2.11
N GLY A 179 9.09 -13.51 1.22
CA GLY A 179 9.05 -14.20 -0.05
C GLY A 179 7.84 -13.89 -0.95
N ARG A 180 7.73 -12.68 -1.50
CA ARG A 180 6.91 -12.55 -2.71
C ARG A 180 7.60 -13.37 -3.79
N ALA A 181 6.96 -14.46 -4.21
CA ALA A 181 7.39 -15.17 -5.40
C ALA A 181 7.43 -14.18 -6.57
N ALA A 182 8.46 -14.27 -7.40
CA ALA A 182 8.52 -13.49 -8.63
C ALA A 182 7.24 -13.79 -9.43
N VAL A 183 6.69 -12.78 -10.09
CA VAL A 183 5.52 -12.99 -10.96
C VAL A 183 5.95 -13.90 -12.09
N PRO A 184 5.28 -15.02 -12.37
CA PRO A 184 5.65 -15.99 -13.39
C PRO A 184 5.20 -15.51 -14.78
N PHE A 185 5.78 -14.40 -15.26
CA PHE A 185 5.43 -13.85 -16.57
C PHE A 185 5.80 -14.77 -17.72
N ASN A 186 4.92 -14.80 -18.72
CA ASN A 186 5.27 -15.21 -20.07
C ASN A 186 6.01 -14.06 -20.81
N GLU A 187 6.36 -14.27 -22.07
CA GLU A 187 7.08 -13.28 -22.88
C GLU A 187 6.30 -11.95 -23.00
N ALA A 188 4.97 -12.01 -23.17
CA ALA A 188 4.13 -10.83 -23.31
C ALA A 188 4.04 -10.02 -21.99
N GLY A 189 3.84 -10.69 -20.85
CA GLY A 189 3.81 -10.05 -19.55
C GLY A 189 5.16 -9.43 -19.17
N ALA A 190 6.28 -10.13 -19.48
CA ALA A 190 7.62 -9.61 -19.24
C ALA A 190 7.95 -8.38 -20.11
N ALA A 191 7.48 -8.34 -21.35
CA ALA A 191 7.67 -7.20 -22.24
C ALA A 191 6.94 -5.95 -21.68
N LEU A 192 5.68 -6.08 -21.25
CA LEU A 192 4.93 -4.98 -20.62
C LEU A 192 5.57 -4.52 -19.32
N GLN A 193 6.06 -5.46 -18.51
CA GLN A 193 6.77 -5.11 -17.28
C GLN A 193 8.02 -4.25 -17.56
N ALA A 194 8.75 -4.57 -18.61
CA ALA A 194 9.97 -3.81 -19.00
C ALA A 194 9.67 -2.37 -19.45
N GLU A 195 8.46 -2.11 -19.92
CA GLU A 195 8.00 -0.79 -20.37
C GLU A 195 7.27 0.00 -19.25
N TYR A 196 7.23 -0.55 -18.03
CA TYR A 196 6.51 0.08 -16.93
C TYR A 196 7.06 1.46 -16.58
N ASP A 197 6.17 2.45 -16.60
CA ASP A 197 6.40 3.78 -16.08
C ASP A 197 5.62 3.95 -14.76
N PRO A 198 6.30 4.18 -13.62
CA PRO A 198 5.65 4.40 -12.33
C PRO A 198 4.64 5.55 -12.31
N LEU A 199 4.79 6.54 -13.17
CA LEU A 199 3.84 7.66 -13.28
C LEU A 199 2.50 7.23 -13.86
N ASN A 200 2.45 6.13 -14.58
CA ASN A 200 1.23 5.54 -15.13
C ASN A 200 0.57 4.54 -14.17
N ASP A 201 1.08 4.38 -12.95
CA ASP A 201 0.44 3.53 -11.96
C ASP A 201 -0.98 4.04 -11.64
N PRO A 202 -2.02 3.18 -11.66
CA PRO A 202 -3.39 3.59 -11.38
C PRO A 202 -3.54 4.33 -10.05
N GLN A 203 -2.79 3.95 -9.01
CA GLN A 203 -2.84 4.64 -7.73
C GLN A 203 -2.28 6.06 -7.82
N VAL A 204 -1.22 6.27 -8.59
CA VAL A 204 -0.67 7.59 -8.86
C VAL A 204 -1.64 8.44 -9.66
N GLN A 205 -2.41 7.81 -10.55
CA GLN A 205 -3.43 8.48 -11.37
C GLN A 205 -4.80 8.61 -10.68
N CYS A 206 -4.92 8.21 -9.40
CA CYS A 206 -6.18 8.18 -8.66
C CYS A 206 -7.24 7.28 -9.31
N GLU A 207 -6.84 6.22 -9.95
CA GLU A 207 -7.71 5.22 -10.58
C GLU A 207 -7.79 3.95 -9.73
N PRO A 208 -8.95 3.27 -9.70
CA PRO A 208 -9.09 2.02 -8.98
C PRO A 208 -8.14 0.96 -9.53
N PRO A 209 -7.30 0.34 -8.68
CA PRO A 209 -6.24 -0.56 -9.14
C PRO A 209 -6.72 -1.98 -9.47
N GLY A 210 -8.00 -2.28 -9.34
CA GLY A 210 -8.58 -3.60 -9.57
C GLY A 210 -8.39 -4.60 -8.42
N VAL A 211 -9.15 -5.70 -8.47
CA VAL A 211 -9.26 -6.66 -7.36
C VAL A 211 -7.95 -7.34 -7.02
N VAL A 212 -7.13 -7.69 -8.01
CA VAL A 212 -5.83 -8.36 -7.76
C VAL A 212 -4.96 -7.51 -6.85
N ARG A 213 -4.94 -6.19 -7.04
CA ARG A 213 -4.19 -5.27 -6.18
C ARG A 213 -4.93 -4.96 -4.90
N GLN A 214 -6.22 -4.60 -4.95
CA GLN A 214 -6.99 -4.24 -3.76
C GLN A 214 -7.11 -5.39 -2.77
N ALA A 215 -7.34 -6.62 -3.22
CA ALA A 215 -7.41 -7.77 -2.36
C ALA A 215 -6.03 -8.41 -2.09
N GLY A 216 -5.17 -8.52 -3.10
CA GLY A 216 -3.91 -9.27 -3.00
C GLY A 216 -2.73 -8.51 -2.39
N PHE A 217 -2.64 -7.20 -2.62
CA PHE A 217 -1.46 -6.42 -2.22
C PHE A 217 -1.71 -5.38 -1.15
N THR A 218 -2.95 -5.00 -0.91
CA THR A 218 -3.26 -3.81 -0.11
C THR A 218 -2.63 -3.85 1.29
N PRO A 219 -1.88 -2.82 1.68
CA PRO A 219 -1.47 -2.61 3.06
C PRO A 219 -2.62 -2.06 3.92
N HIS A 220 -3.66 -1.56 3.28
CA HIS A 220 -4.80 -0.89 3.90
C HIS A 220 -5.77 -1.87 4.55
N PRO A 221 -6.58 -1.42 5.51
CA PRO A 221 -7.63 -2.24 6.11
C PRO A 221 -8.64 -2.77 5.11
N VAL A 222 -9.17 -3.95 5.43
CA VAL A 222 -10.33 -4.54 4.76
C VAL A 222 -11.41 -4.81 5.81
N ARG A 223 -12.67 -4.71 5.41
CA ARG A 223 -13.82 -5.06 6.25
C ARG A 223 -14.63 -6.15 5.58
N LEU A 224 -14.93 -7.19 6.32
CA LEU A 224 -15.85 -8.24 5.91
C LEU A 224 -17.13 -8.13 6.72
N GLN A 225 -18.27 -8.29 6.06
CA GLN A 225 -19.59 -8.42 6.67
C GLN A 225 -20.25 -9.65 6.07
N GLN A 226 -20.78 -10.52 6.93
CA GLN A 226 -21.38 -11.79 6.53
C GLN A 226 -22.88 -11.73 6.75
N PHE A 227 -23.62 -12.15 5.73
CA PHE A 227 -25.07 -12.24 5.70
C PHE A 227 -25.49 -13.68 5.37
N ASP A 228 -26.79 -13.95 5.32
CA ASP A 228 -27.28 -15.30 5.09
C ASP A 228 -27.04 -15.78 3.64
N ASP A 229 -27.14 -14.89 2.66
CA ASP A 229 -27.06 -15.19 1.25
C ASP A 229 -25.86 -14.53 0.53
N HIS A 230 -25.08 -13.67 1.21
CA HIS A 230 -23.94 -12.99 0.63
C HIS A 230 -22.91 -12.57 1.67
N VAL A 231 -21.76 -12.14 1.20
CA VAL A 231 -20.74 -11.40 1.97
C VAL A 231 -20.47 -10.07 1.32
N VAL A 232 -20.14 -9.06 2.13
CA VAL A 232 -19.65 -7.77 1.65
C VAL A 232 -18.20 -7.61 2.06
N ILE A 233 -17.33 -7.36 1.09
CA ILE A 233 -15.92 -7.05 1.31
C ILE A 233 -15.70 -5.60 0.91
N SER A 234 -15.32 -4.77 1.89
CA SER A 234 -15.01 -3.37 1.67
C SER A 234 -13.51 -3.15 1.84
N TYR A 235 -12.94 -2.39 0.93
CA TYR A 235 -11.54 -1.98 0.94
C TYR A 235 -11.47 -0.50 1.29
N GLU A 236 -10.64 -0.15 2.27
CA GLU A 236 -10.44 1.26 2.60
C GLU A 236 -9.80 2.01 1.43
N GLU A 237 -8.85 1.35 0.76
CA GLU A 237 -8.20 1.90 -0.42
C GLU A 237 -9.20 2.06 -1.57
N TYR A 238 -9.35 3.28 -2.09
CA TYR A 238 -10.27 3.65 -3.17
C TYR A 238 -11.77 3.32 -2.93
N GLY A 239 -12.17 3.04 -1.69
CA GLY A 239 -13.57 2.82 -1.34
C GLY A 239 -14.24 1.65 -2.05
N GLY A 240 -13.47 0.68 -2.54
CA GLY A 240 -14.01 -0.47 -3.26
C GLY A 240 -14.90 -1.32 -2.36
N VAL A 241 -16.10 -1.66 -2.86
CA VAL A 241 -17.06 -2.52 -2.17
C VAL A 241 -17.49 -3.64 -3.10
N ARG A 242 -17.40 -4.87 -2.62
CA ARG A 242 -17.85 -6.08 -3.33
C ARG A 242 -18.97 -6.74 -2.52
N THR A 243 -20.17 -6.80 -3.09
CA THR A 243 -21.25 -7.67 -2.59
C THR A 243 -21.17 -8.97 -3.35
N ILE A 244 -20.97 -10.09 -2.66
CA ILE A 244 -20.65 -11.38 -3.26
C ILE A 244 -21.66 -12.40 -2.78
N TYR A 245 -22.50 -12.88 -3.68
CA TYR A 245 -23.56 -13.83 -3.36
C TYR A 245 -23.02 -15.28 -3.33
N PHE A 246 -23.73 -16.14 -2.60
CA PHE A 246 -23.43 -17.59 -2.54
C PHE A 246 -24.03 -18.37 -3.71
N ASP A 247 -24.71 -17.71 -4.61
CA ASP A 247 -25.19 -18.23 -5.88
C ASP A 247 -24.62 -17.40 -7.05
N ASP A 248 -24.88 -17.81 -8.25
CA ASP A 248 -24.36 -17.23 -9.48
C ASP A 248 -25.24 -16.11 -10.09
N ARG A 249 -26.16 -15.52 -9.29
CA ARG A 249 -27.15 -14.54 -9.77
C ARG A 249 -26.51 -13.33 -10.46
N ASP A 250 -25.30 -12.93 -10.04
CA ASP A 250 -24.59 -11.78 -10.59
C ASP A 250 -23.63 -12.13 -11.73
N LEU A 251 -23.43 -13.41 -12.03
CA LEU A 251 -22.50 -13.84 -13.07
C LEU A 251 -23.09 -13.79 -14.49
N VAL A 252 -24.38 -13.50 -14.62
CA VAL A 252 -25.07 -13.56 -15.91
C VAL A 252 -25.03 -12.23 -16.62
N GLY A 253 -24.14 -12.11 -17.64
CA GLY A 253 -24.16 -11.02 -18.62
C GLY A 253 -23.57 -9.70 -18.13
N GLY A 254 -22.74 -9.71 -17.08
CA GLY A 254 -22.09 -8.51 -16.58
C GLY A 254 -20.97 -8.01 -17.48
N GLU A 255 -20.74 -6.70 -17.45
CA GLU A 255 -19.59 -6.08 -18.09
C GLU A 255 -18.33 -6.30 -17.25
N HIS A 256 -17.16 -6.33 -17.91
CA HIS A 256 -15.88 -6.35 -17.21
C HIS A 256 -15.73 -5.09 -16.35
N SER A 257 -15.23 -5.26 -15.15
CA SER A 257 -15.00 -4.15 -14.22
C SER A 257 -13.68 -4.32 -13.45
N HIS A 258 -13.25 -3.28 -12.74
CA HIS A 258 -12.06 -3.35 -11.90
C HIS A 258 -12.17 -4.39 -10.77
N LEU A 259 -13.36 -4.58 -10.23
CA LEU A 259 -13.62 -5.55 -9.16
C LEU A 259 -14.16 -6.88 -9.69
N GLY A 260 -14.45 -6.97 -10.99
CA GLY A 260 -15.00 -8.16 -11.63
C GLY A 260 -16.38 -8.55 -11.11
N GLN A 261 -16.75 -9.80 -11.38
CA GLN A 261 -17.93 -10.44 -10.83
C GLN A 261 -17.51 -11.67 -10.01
N SER A 262 -18.10 -11.81 -8.85
CA SER A 262 -17.65 -12.80 -7.87
C SER A 262 -18.81 -13.64 -7.35
N THR A 263 -18.51 -14.92 -7.10
CA THR A 263 -19.32 -15.79 -6.26
C THR A 263 -18.54 -16.25 -5.04
N ALA A 264 -19.26 -16.66 -4.00
CA ALA A 264 -18.64 -17.16 -2.79
C ALA A 264 -19.24 -18.48 -2.35
N ARG A 265 -18.47 -19.28 -1.63
CA ARG A 265 -18.94 -20.47 -0.92
C ARG A 265 -18.11 -20.74 0.31
N TYR A 266 -18.68 -21.42 1.27
CA TYR A 266 -17.92 -21.95 2.40
C TYR A 266 -17.43 -23.36 2.10
N ASP A 267 -16.19 -23.63 2.48
CA ASP A 267 -15.57 -24.95 2.50
C ASP A 267 -14.97 -25.17 3.90
N GLY A 268 -15.73 -25.85 4.76
CA GLY A 268 -15.39 -25.97 6.18
C GLY A 268 -15.26 -24.60 6.87
N GLN A 269 -14.10 -24.31 7.39
CA GLN A 269 -13.79 -23.06 8.06
C GLN A 269 -13.14 -22.01 7.13
N LYS A 270 -13.35 -22.13 5.83
CA LYS A 270 -12.84 -21.20 4.82
C LYS A 270 -13.98 -20.59 4.02
N LEU A 271 -13.82 -19.32 3.67
CA LEU A 271 -14.64 -18.65 2.65
C LEU A 271 -13.80 -18.63 1.36
N ILE A 272 -14.33 -19.20 0.30
CA ILE A 272 -13.75 -19.20 -1.04
C ILE A 272 -14.51 -18.19 -1.88
N VAL A 273 -13.79 -17.29 -2.53
CA VAL A 273 -14.34 -16.29 -3.46
C VAL A 273 -13.70 -16.49 -4.82
N GLU A 274 -14.53 -16.70 -5.83
CA GLU A 274 -14.09 -16.85 -7.23
C GLU A 274 -14.51 -15.61 -8.01
N THR A 275 -13.56 -14.98 -8.74
CA THR A 275 -13.82 -13.74 -9.49
C THR A 275 -13.42 -13.90 -10.93
N THR A 276 -14.29 -13.42 -11.81
CA THR A 276 -14.11 -13.38 -13.26
C THR A 276 -14.48 -11.99 -13.78
N GLN A 277 -14.46 -11.78 -15.09
CA GLN A 277 -14.86 -10.53 -15.78
C GLN A 277 -14.11 -9.29 -15.26
N LEU A 278 -12.81 -9.48 -15.03
CA LEU A 278 -11.90 -8.41 -14.66
C LEU A 278 -11.50 -7.59 -15.89
N LEU A 279 -11.37 -6.28 -15.70
CA LEU A 279 -10.66 -5.45 -16.67
C LEU A 279 -9.16 -5.81 -16.62
N GLY A 280 -8.54 -5.91 -17.80
CA GLY A 280 -7.09 -5.98 -17.90
C GLY A 280 -6.48 -4.71 -17.32
N ASN A 281 -5.53 -4.83 -16.37
CA ASN A 281 -5.03 -3.68 -15.61
C ASN A 281 -3.64 -3.93 -15.02
N LEU A 282 -3.02 -2.85 -14.59
CA LEU A 282 -1.82 -2.84 -13.79
C LEU A 282 -2.19 -3.18 -12.33
N THR A 283 -1.73 -4.33 -11.84
CA THR A 283 -2.16 -4.87 -10.55
C THR A 283 -1.23 -4.61 -9.39
N GLY A 284 -0.10 -4.00 -9.64
CA GLY A 284 0.85 -3.77 -8.56
C GLY A 284 2.05 -2.95 -8.98
N PRO A 285 2.80 -2.45 -7.99
CA PRO A 285 4.03 -1.77 -8.25
C PRO A 285 5.00 -2.68 -9.00
N GLY A 286 5.73 -2.10 -9.96
CA GLY A 286 6.71 -2.84 -10.74
C GLY A 286 6.19 -3.44 -12.04
N GLY A 287 5.07 -2.94 -12.57
CA GLY A 287 4.58 -3.29 -13.90
C GLY A 287 3.91 -4.67 -13.99
N ASN A 288 3.23 -5.08 -12.94
CA ASN A 288 2.51 -6.34 -12.92
C ASN A 288 1.15 -6.19 -13.62
N TYR A 289 1.13 -6.40 -14.95
CA TYR A 289 -0.08 -6.32 -15.76
C TYR A 289 -0.79 -7.67 -15.86
N VAL A 290 -2.11 -7.64 -15.75
CA VAL A 290 -2.99 -8.78 -16.03
C VAL A 290 -3.93 -8.45 -17.19
N THR A 291 -4.43 -9.47 -17.88
CA THR A 291 -5.39 -9.33 -18.97
C THR A 291 -6.84 -9.41 -18.49
N ASP A 292 -7.78 -9.17 -19.39
CA ASP A 292 -9.22 -9.38 -19.17
C ASP A 292 -9.62 -10.87 -19.12
N GLN A 293 -8.67 -11.78 -19.39
CA GLN A 293 -8.85 -13.23 -19.21
C GLN A 293 -8.51 -13.68 -17.79
N THR A 294 -8.14 -12.73 -16.93
CA THR A 294 -7.73 -13.04 -15.55
C THR A 294 -8.91 -13.53 -14.73
N THR A 295 -8.63 -14.57 -13.96
CA THR A 295 -9.52 -15.05 -12.89
C THR A 295 -8.77 -15.11 -11.58
N THR A 296 -9.49 -14.95 -10.46
CA THR A 296 -8.91 -15.10 -9.12
C THR A 296 -9.72 -16.05 -8.26
N VAL A 297 -9.02 -16.77 -7.40
CA VAL A 297 -9.62 -17.56 -6.32
C VAL A 297 -9.01 -17.09 -5.01
N GLU A 298 -9.83 -16.46 -4.18
CA GLU A 298 -9.44 -15.97 -2.86
C GLU A 298 -9.92 -16.95 -1.78
N THR A 299 -9.04 -17.30 -0.86
CA THR A 299 -9.36 -18.16 0.29
C THR A 299 -9.14 -17.37 1.57
N TYR A 300 -10.21 -17.11 2.30
CA TYR A 300 -10.18 -16.43 3.59
C TYR A 300 -10.32 -17.42 4.74
N SER A 301 -9.45 -17.31 5.73
CA SER A 301 -9.48 -18.12 6.95
C SER A 301 -9.23 -17.23 8.16
N ARG A 302 -9.91 -17.52 9.25
CA ARG A 302 -9.63 -16.86 10.52
C ARG A 302 -8.82 -17.77 11.43
N LEU A 303 -7.69 -17.28 11.90
CA LEU A 303 -6.75 -18.00 12.74
C LEU A 303 -6.69 -17.35 14.13
N PRO A 304 -6.52 -18.14 15.20
CA PRO A 304 -6.20 -17.56 16.51
C PRO A 304 -4.78 -16.99 16.49
N ASP A 305 -4.60 -15.81 17.05
CA ASP A 305 -3.29 -15.22 17.31
C ASP A 305 -2.70 -15.74 18.63
N ALA A 306 -1.39 -15.70 18.75
CA ALA A 306 -0.66 -16.09 19.98
C ALA A 306 -1.08 -15.31 21.22
N ASN A 307 -1.63 -14.12 21.06
CA ASN A 307 -2.09 -13.23 22.12
C ASN A 307 -3.60 -13.37 22.43
N GLY A 308 -4.29 -14.36 21.85
CA GLY A 308 -5.74 -14.55 22.02
C GLY A 308 -6.60 -13.61 21.15
N SER A 309 -5.99 -12.78 20.33
CA SER A 309 -6.68 -12.04 19.28
C SER A 309 -6.89 -12.92 18.03
N SER A 310 -7.36 -12.36 16.94
CA SER A 310 -7.58 -13.12 15.72
C SER A 310 -6.84 -12.49 14.54
N VAL A 311 -6.41 -13.35 13.65
CA VAL A 311 -5.79 -12.99 12.37
C VAL A 311 -6.69 -13.48 11.24
N LEU A 312 -6.98 -12.60 10.28
CA LEU A 312 -7.54 -12.99 8.99
C LEU A 312 -6.38 -13.29 8.05
N SER A 313 -6.31 -14.52 7.59
CA SER A 313 -5.39 -14.95 6.53
C SER A 313 -6.15 -14.97 5.20
N MET A 314 -5.55 -14.44 4.16
CA MET A 314 -6.04 -14.51 2.79
C MET A 314 -4.95 -15.08 1.89
N GLU A 315 -5.32 -16.02 1.04
CA GLU A 315 -4.53 -16.48 -0.09
C GLU A 315 -5.34 -16.25 -1.37
N MET A 316 -4.71 -15.67 -2.37
CA MET A 316 -5.28 -15.44 -3.69
C MET A 316 -4.44 -16.15 -4.74
N VAL A 317 -5.10 -16.97 -5.55
CA VAL A 317 -4.51 -17.57 -6.76
C VAL A 317 -5.00 -16.77 -7.95
N VAL A 318 -4.07 -16.17 -8.69
CA VAL A 318 -4.34 -15.41 -9.91
C VAL A 318 -3.97 -16.28 -11.11
N THR A 319 -4.91 -16.52 -12.01
CA THR A 319 -4.69 -17.22 -13.28
C THR A 319 -4.91 -16.24 -14.42
N ASP A 320 -3.90 -16.08 -15.27
CA ASP A 320 -3.96 -15.19 -16.44
C ASP A 320 -3.23 -15.83 -17.62
N PRO A 321 -3.95 -16.49 -18.53
CA PRO A 321 -3.34 -17.13 -19.70
C PRO A 321 -2.63 -16.15 -20.64
N GLY A 322 -3.01 -14.86 -20.60
CA GLY A 322 -2.42 -13.83 -21.44
C GLY A 322 -1.01 -13.42 -21.02
N HIS A 323 -0.74 -13.34 -19.71
CA HIS A 323 0.53 -12.79 -19.21
C HIS A 323 1.32 -13.73 -18.30
N LEU A 324 0.72 -14.84 -17.80
CA LEU A 324 1.37 -15.74 -16.86
C LEU A 324 1.64 -17.12 -17.48
N THR A 325 2.76 -17.75 -17.09
CA THR A 325 3.08 -19.14 -17.44
C THR A 325 2.47 -20.16 -16.51
N GLU A 326 2.16 -19.76 -15.27
CA GLU A 326 1.56 -20.58 -14.22
C GLU A 326 0.76 -19.67 -13.26
N PRO A 327 -0.11 -20.22 -12.42
CA PRO A 327 -0.85 -19.41 -11.44
C PRO A 327 0.08 -18.66 -10.47
N TRP A 328 -0.24 -17.40 -10.23
CA TRP A 328 0.48 -16.53 -9.32
C TRP A 328 -0.23 -16.47 -7.97
N VAL A 329 0.50 -16.78 -6.90
CA VAL A 329 -0.07 -16.83 -5.55
C VAL A 329 0.34 -15.60 -4.75
N LEU A 330 -0.67 -14.95 -4.17
CA LEU A 330 -0.54 -13.82 -3.27
C LEU A 330 -1.11 -14.18 -1.90
N SER A 331 -0.52 -13.71 -0.83
CA SER A 331 -1.06 -13.94 0.51
C SER A 331 -0.72 -12.81 1.48
N TRP A 332 -1.58 -12.65 2.46
CA TRP A 332 -1.34 -11.75 3.58
C TRP A 332 -2.09 -12.20 4.85
N GLU A 333 -1.65 -11.66 5.97
CA GLU A 333 -2.32 -11.77 7.25
C GLU A 333 -2.60 -10.38 7.82
N LYS A 334 -3.78 -10.20 8.39
CA LYS A 334 -4.22 -8.95 9.03
C LYS A 334 -4.83 -9.25 10.39
N SER A 335 -4.48 -8.44 11.38
CA SER A 335 -5.01 -8.54 12.73
C SER A 335 -6.40 -7.92 12.83
N SER A 336 -7.22 -8.44 13.72
CA SER A 336 -8.53 -7.88 14.02
C SER A 336 -8.41 -6.47 14.58
N THR A 337 -9.21 -5.55 14.05
CA THR A 337 -9.30 -4.15 14.48
C THR A 337 -10.76 -3.72 14.57
N PRO A 338 -11.54 -4.27 15.55
CA PRO A 338 -12.99 -4.22 15.56
C PRO A 338 -13.58 -2.80 15.60
N ASN A 339 -12.87 -1.85 16.20
CA ASN A 339 -13.31 -0.45 16.33
C ASN A 339 -12.68 0.47 15.28
N TYR A 340 -12.12 -0.08 14.21
CA TYR A 340 -11.51 0.72 13.18
C TYR A 340 -12.56 1.27 12.21
N ASP A 341 -12.64 2.59 12.10
CA ASP A 341 -13.42 3.26 11.07
C ASP A 341 -12.54 3.52 9.84
N PHE A 342 -13.07 3.23 8.67
CA PHE A 342 -12.37 3.50 7.41
C PHE A 342 -12.14 5.00 7.25
N ILE A 343 -10.94 5.33 6.80
CA ILE A 343 -10.60 6.69 6.39
C ILE A 343 -11.03 6.85 4.93
N GLU A 344 -11.76 7.91 4.67
CA GLU A 344 -12.12 8.29 3.31
C GLU A 344 -10.86 8.60 2.51
N VAL A 345 -10.77 8.03 1.31
CA VAL A 345 -9.65 8.27 0.39
C VAL A 345 -9.98 9.53 -0.40
N ASP A 346 -9.20 10.58 -0.15
CA ASP A 346 -9.19 11.77 -0.99
C ASP A 346 -7.87 11.75 -1.77
N CYS A 347 -7.93 11.22 -2.98
CA CYS A 347 -6.75 11.06 -3.81
C CYS A 347 -6.50 12.34 -4.61
N HIS A 348 -5.32 12.90 -4.45
CA HIS A 348 -4.85 14.00 -5.28
C HIS A 348 -3.80 13.46 -6.26
N LYS A 349 -3.98 13.76 -7.57
CA LYS A 349 -2.94 13.49 -8.55
C LYS A 349 -1.68 14.24 -8.16
N PRO A 350 -0.49 13.61 -8.25
CA PRO A 350 0.75 14.32 -8.02
C PRO A 350 0.79 15.55 -8.92
N LEU A 351 1.25 16.67 -8.37
CA LEU A 351 1.55 17.85 -9.19
C LEU A 351 2.55 17.41 -10.26
N ALA A 352 2.22 17.68 -11.52
CA ALA A 352 3.16 17.44 -12.63
C ALA A 352 4.44 18.23 -12.31
N TYR A 353 5.53 17.52 -12.10
CA TYR A 353 6.85 18.08 -11.83
C TYR A 353 7.51 18.53 -13.12
#